data_0dcacc90e2f9bf42d58473893ed1712e
#
_entry.id   0dcacc90e2f9bf42d58473893ed1712e
#
_cell.length_a   1.000
_cell.length_b   1.000
_cell.length_c   1.000
_cell.angle_alpha   90.00
_cell.angle_beta   90.00
_cell.angle_gamma   90.00
#
_symmetry.space_group_name_H-M   'P 1'
#
loop_
_entity.id
_entity.type
_entity.pdbx_description
1 polymer ?
#
loop_
_entity_poly.entity_id
_entity_poly.type
_entity_poly.pdbx_seq_one_letter_code
_entity_poly.pdbx_strand_id
1 'polypeptide(L)'
;EVLAVAYQYTYGSQVYQVGEFANDGISATTNNSFYGGNNAITNNLLVLKMLKSNRLNVKDPIWDLMMKNVYSVGTAQLSAEDFRMNIFYSNPSPINYIEKVNNNGWPTGLEDRILLNLFNFDRLNKYNDPQPGGDGFFDFVPGITVDEQYGKIFFTKVEPFGEYLYNTLGGGANYD
;
A
#
# COMPACT_ATOMS: atom_id res chain seq x y z
N GLU A 1 14.76 -5.84 6.40
CA GLU A 1 15.56 -5.09 5.44
C GLU A 1 15.22 -3.61 5.53
N VAL A 2 16.24 -2.74 5.61
CA VAL A 2 16.11 -1.28 5.65
C VAL A 2 16.61 -0.75 4.31
N LEU A 3 15.87 0.17 3.69
CA LEU A 3 16.26 0.85 2.46
C LEU A 3 16.26 2.37 2.69
N ALA A 4 17.41 2.99 2.46
CA ALA A 4 17.56 4.44 2.48
C ALA A 4 18.32 4.90 1.24
N VAL A 5 17.93 6.04 0.68
CA VAL A 5 18.43 6.54 -0.59
C VAL A 5 18.71 8.04 -0.55
N ALA A 6 19.62 8.50 -1.42
CA ALA A 6 19.72 9.88 -1.84
C ALA A 6 19.48 9.96 -3.34
N TYR A 7 18.77 10.98 -3.79
CA TYR A 7 18.45 11.17 -5.21
C TYR A 7 18.22 12.63 -5.55
N GLN A 8 18.32 12.95 -6.84
CA GLN A 8 17.90 14.23 -7.40
C GLN A 8 16.74 14.03 -8.35
N TYR A 9 15.84 14.99 -8.41
CA TYR A 9 14.77 15.02 -9.40
C TYR A 9 14.56 16.43 -9.92
N THR A 10 14.01 16.54 -11.12
CA THR A 10 13.68 17.82 -11.75
C THR A 10 12.18 18.00 -11.78
N TYR A 11 11.72 19.15 -11.33
CA TYR A 11 10.33 19.55 -11.46
C TYR A 11 10.26 20.96 -12.08
N GLY A 12 9.68 21.06 -13.26
CA GLY A 12 9.78 22.26 -14.09
C GLY A 12 11.23 22.52 -14.51
N SER A 13 11.75 23.71 -14.21
CA SER A 13 13.15 24.11 -14.49
C SER A 13 14.08 23.99 -13.27
N GLN A 14 13.59 23.46 -12.15
CA GLN A 14 14.35 23.38 -10.91
C GLN A 14 14.75 21.94 -10.60
N VAL A 15 15.96 21.80 -10.06
CA VAL A 15 16.51 20.53 -9.56
C VAL A 15 16.39 20.50 -8.05
N TYR A 16 15.87 19.41 -7.54
CA TYR A 16 15.69 19.17 -6.11
C TYR A 16 16.53 17.97 -5.69
N GLN A 17 17.22 18.10 -4.56
CA GLN A 17 18.00 17.03 -3.97
C GLN A 17 17.34 16.53 -2.68
N VAL A 18 17.28 15.21 -2.54
CA VAL A 18 16.81 14.51 -1.34
C VAL A 18 17.92 13.62 -0.83
N GLY A 19 18.34 13.86 0.40
CA GLY A 19 19.51 13.21 1.00
C GLY A 19 20.84 13.82 0.52
N GLU A 20 21.95 13.24 0.96
CA GLU A 20 23.30 13.66 0.68
C GLU A 20 24.02 12.59 -0.13
N PHE A 21 24.79 13.01 -1.14
CA PHE A 21 25.60 12.10 -1.95
C PHE A 21 26.98 11.93 -1.34
N ALA A 22 27.51 10.71 -1.32
CA ALA A 22 28.85 10.42 -0.82
C ALA A 22 29.98 11.16 -1.60
N ASN A 23 29.67 11.57 -2.84
CA ASN A 23 30.60 12.29 -3.70
C ASN A 23 30.87 13.76 -3.30
N ASP A 24 30.04 14.30 -2.38
CA ASP A 24 30.18 15.68 -1.91
C ASP A 24 31.28 15.82 -0.83
N GLY A 25 32.19 14.84 -0.74
CA GLY A 25 33.29 14.82 0.23
C GLY A 25 32.89 14.33 1.62
N ILE A 26 31.64 13.91 1.79
CA ILE A 26 31.17 13.32 3.02
C ILE A 26 31.43 11.81 2.96
N SER A 27 32.39 11.35 3.75
CA SER A 27 32.66 9.91 3.92
C SER A 27 31.99 9.42 5.20
N ALA A 28 31.21 8.35 5.11
CA ALA A 28 30.65 7.65 6.27
C ALA A 28 31.75 6.93 7.09
N THR A 29 32.96 6.84 6.58
CA THR A 29 34.11 6.30 7.28
C THR A 29 34.76 7.39 8.14
N THR A 30 34.74 7.20 9.45
CA THR A 30 35.56 7.93 10.41
C THR A 30 37.02 7.73 10.08
N ASN A 31 37.67 8.72 9.50
CA ASN A 31 39.12 8.75 9.46
C ASN A 31 39.62 9.10 10.86
N ASN A 32 39.94 8.09 11.67
CA ASN A 32 40.72 8.26 12.88
C ASN A 32 42.15 8.66 12.45
N SER A 33 42.35 9.94 12.30
CA SER A 33 43.72 10.49 12.14
C SER A 33 44.42 10.46 13.51
N PHE A 34 45.18 9.42 13.73
CA PHE A 34 45.94 9.18 14.95
C PHE A 34 47.29 9.93 14.85
N TYR A 35 47.29 11.27 14.96
CA TYR A 35 48.51 12.02 15.28
C TYR A 35 48.16 13.37 15.90
N GLY A 36 48.34 13.50 17.23
CA GLY A 36 48.67 14.75 17.88
C GLY A 36 47.51 15.70 18.24
N GLY A 37 46.94 15.55 19.40
CA GLY A 37 46.40 16.64 20.22
C GLY A 37 45.12 17.29 19.73
N ASN A 38 44.04 17.02 20.45
CA ASN A 38 42.64 17.46 20.34
C ASN A 38 41.79 16.54 19.43
N ASN A 39 41.28 15.51 20.03
CA ASN A 39 40.27 14.62 19.44
C ASN A 39 38.93 15.33 19.28
N ALA A 40 38.76 16.11 18.22
CA ALA A 40 37.44 16.40 17.72
C ALA A 40 37.00 15.17 16.89
N ILE A 41 36.18 14.33 17.46
CA ILE A 41 35.46 13.27 16.71
C ILE A 41 34.48 13.99 15.81
N THR A 42 34.86 14.27 14.58
CA THR A 42 33.91 14.71 13.55
C THR A 42 33.16 13.47 13.07
N ASN A 43 32.00 13.23 13.65
CA ASN A 43 31.07 12.25 13.11
C ASN A 43 30.49 12.81 11.82
N ASN A 44 31.02 12.35 10.70
CA ASN A 44 30.43 12.63 9.39
C ASN A 44 29.17 11.78 9.26
N LEU A 45 28.02 12.41 9.39
CA LEU A 45 26.70 11.78 9.22
C LEU A 45 26.24 12.02 7.79
N LEU A 46 25.89 10.97 7.09
CA LEU A 46 25.24 11.04 5.79
C LEU A 46 23.73 11.03 5.97
N VAL A 47 23.04 12.06 5.54
CA VAL A 47 21.59 12.17 5.62
C VAL A 47 20.96 11.48 4.41
N LEU A 48 20.14 10.45 4.64
CA LEU A 48 19.46 9.69 3.60
C LEU A 48 17.93 9.71 3.83
N LYS A 49 17.18 9.62 2.73
CA LYS A 49 15.74 9.42 2.79
C LYS A 49 15.45 7.94 3.03
N MET A 50 14.82 7.61 4.14
CA MET A 50 14.38 6.25 4.42
C MET A 50 13.12 5.92 3.61
N LEU A 51 13.15 4.84 2.84
CA LEU A 51 12.03 4.33 2.04
C LEU A 51 11.41 3.08 2.64
N LYS A 52 12.18 2.27 3.38
CA LYS A 52 11.72 1.05 4.01
C LYS A 52 12.38 0.85 5.35
N SER A 53 11.63 0.43 6.36
CA SER A 53 12.11 0.09 7.68
C SER A 53 11.67 -1.33 8.06
N ASN A 54 12.39 -1.95 9.00
CA ASN A 54 11.99 -3.24 9.60
C ASN A 54 10.78 -3.11 10.52
N ARG A 55 10.51 -1.91 11.01
CA ARG A 55 9.38 -1.62 11.88
C ARG A 55 8.39 -0.76 11.12
N LEU A 56 7.13 -1.18 11.15
CA LEU A 56 6.02 -0.44 10.56
C LEU A 56 5.21 0.16 11.71
N ASN A 57 5.12 1.48 11.73
CA ASN A 57 4.29 2.22 12.65
C ASN A 57 3.50 3.27 11.87
N VAL A 58 2.19 3.28 12.04
CA VAL A 58 1.29 4.23 11.37
C VAL A 58 1.57 5.70 11.69
N LYS A 59 2.32 5.96 12.78
CA LYS A 59 2.72 7.32 13.18
C LYS A 59 4.03 7.77 12.56
N ASP A 60 4.78 6.86 11.93
CA ASP A 60 6.07 7.19 11.33
C ASP A 60 5.87 7.76 9.91
N PRO A 61 6.59 8.81 9.52
CA PRO A 61 6.48 9.40 8.17
C PRO A 61 6.73 8.40 7.04
N ILE A 62 7.46 7.30 7.31
CA ILE A 62 7.69 6.23 6.34
C ILE A 62 6.40 5.47 5.98
N TRP A 63 5.38 5.50 6.82
CA TRP A 63 4.08 4.91 6.55
C TRP A 63 3.43 5.49 5.29
N ASP A 64 3.61 6.79 5.04
CA ASP A 64 3.05 7.46 3.86
C ASP A 64 3.75 7.07 2.55
N LEU A 65 4.96 6.50 2.64
CA LEU A 65 5.72 6.01 1.48
C LEU A 65 5.35 4.58 1.08
N MET A 66 4.58 3.88 1.88
CA MET A 66 4.19 2.50 1.58
C MET A 66 3.09 2.46 0.53
N MET A 67 3.20 1.50 -0.39
CA MET A 67 2.10 1.13 -1.27
C MET A 67 1.06 0.35 -0.47
N LYS A 68 -0.02 1.01 -0.08
CA LYS A 68 -1.09 0.45 0.75
C LYS A 68 -2.13 -0.34 -0.06
N ASN A 69 -1.98 -0.35 -1.38
CA ASN A 69 -2.86 -1.02 -2.33
C ASN A 69 -2.27 -2.29 -2.96
N VAL A 70 -1.08 -2.71 -2.54
CA VAL A 70 -0.40 -3.90 -3.07
C VAL A 70 -0.19 -4.92 -1.96
N TYR A 71 -0.75 -6.11 -2.13
CA TYR A 71 -0.71 -7.19 -1.15
C TYR A 71 -0.13 -8.46 -1.74
N SER A 72 0.80 -9.10 -1.04
CA SER A 72 1.33 -10.40 -1.42
C SER A 72 0.41 -11.52 -0.93
N VAL A 73 0.11 -12.47 -1.80
CA VAL A 73 -0.66 -13.67 -1.43
C VAL A 73 0.20 -14.81 -0.88
N GLY A 74 1.53 -14.58 -0.80
CA GLY A 74 2.46 -15.55 -0.20
C GLY A 74 2.91 -16.67 -1.13
N THR A 75 2.43 -16.70 -2.36
CA THR A 75 2.86 -17.62 -3.41
C THR A 75 3.07 -16.87 -4.71
N ALA A 76 3.82 -17.45 -5.64
CA ALA A 76 4.09 -16.89 -6.96
C ALA A 76 3.48 -17.81 -8.05
N GLN A 77 3.51 -17.34 -9.31
CA GLN A 77 3.00 -18.07 -10.48
C GLN A 77 1.52 -18.46 -10.32
N LEU A 78 0.69 -17.44 -10.10
CA LEU A 78 -0.75 -17.63 -9.94
C LEU A 78 -1.39 -17.99 -11.28
N SER A 79 -2.36 -18.92 -11.25
CA SER A 79 -3.18 -19.30 -12.40
C SER A 79 -4.62 -18.85 -12.19
N ALA A 80 -5.23 -18.26 -13.21
CA ALA A 80 -6.64 -17.86 -13.17
C ALA A 80 -7.59 -19.04 -12.94
N GLU A 81 -7.22 -20.24 -13.37
CA GLU A 81 -8.05 -21.46 -13.22
C GLU A 81 -8.14 -21.90 -11.76
N ASP A 82 -7.02 -21.79 -11.01
CA ASP A 82 -6.90 -22.31 -9.65
C ASP A 82 -7.04 -21.20 -8.58
N PHE A 83 -6.87 -19.95 -8.96
CA PHE A 83 -6.89 -18.84 -8.02
C PHE A 83 -8.32 -18.47 -7.62
N ARG A 84 -8.55 -18.43 -6.32
CA ARG A 84 -9.79 -17.93 -5.73
C ARG A 84 -9.44 -16.96 -4.62
N MET A 85 -10.02 -15.79 -4.65
CA MET A 85 -9.88 -14.78 -3.61
C MET A 85 -11.24 -14.34 -3.12
N ASN A 86 -11.32 -14.08 -1.84
CA ASN A 86 -12.47 -13.41 -1.25
C ASN A 86 -12.00 -12.45 -0.16
N ILE A 87 -12.83 -11.47 0.18
CA ILE A 87 -12.60 -10.52 1.26
C ILE A 87 -13.64 -10.77 2.32
N PHE A 88 -13.18 -10.94 3.56
CA PHE A 88 -14.04 -11.19 4.71
C PHE A 88 -13.88 -10.10 5.76
N TYR A 89 -14.98 -9.73 6.35
CA TYR A 89 -15.03 -9.01 7.61
C TYR A 89 -15.27 -10.04 8.73
N SER A 90 -14.39 -10.06 9.73
CA SER A 90 -14.32 -11.19 10.69
C SER A 90 -14.97 -10.93 12.05
N ASN A 91 -15.61 -9.80 12.25
CA ASN A 91 -16.23 -9.46 13.54
C ASN A 91 -17.73 -9.19 13.38
N PRO A 92 -18.62 -9.93 14.04
CA PRO A 92 -18.39 -11.03 14.99
C PRO A 92 -18.10 -12.40 14.34
N SER A 93 -18.36 -12.58 13.07
CA SER A 93 -18.08 -13.81 12.30
C SER A 93 -17.67 -13.47 10.87
N PRO A 94 -16.94 -14.35 10.18
CA PRO A 94 -16.53 -14.08 8.82
C PRO A 94 -17.72 -13.93 7.87
N ILE A 95 -17.94 -12.72 7.36
CA ILE A 95 -18.93 -12.41 6.32
C ILE A 95 -18.22 -11.71 5.15
N ASN A 96 -18.69 -11.94 3.95
CA ASN A 96 -18.12 -11.37 2.72
C ASN A 96 -19.02 -10.31 2.05
N TYR A 97 -20.04 -9.86 2.74
CA TYR A 97 -21.00 -8.84 2.30
C TYR A 97 -21.17 -7.76 3.39
N ILE A 98 -21.74 -6.62 3.01
CA ILE A 98 -22.08 -5.56 3.95
C ILE A 98 -23.42 -5.89 4.61
N GLU A 99 -23.35 -6.23 5.89
CA GLU A 99 -24.53 -6.44 6.71
C GLU A 99 -25.08 -5.09 7.18
N LYS A 100 -26.41 -4.93 7.13
CA LYS A 100 -27.08 -3.73 7.63
C LYS A 100 -27.08 -3.76 9.17
N VAL A 101 -26.19 -3.01 9.77
CA VAL A 101 -26.17 -2.81 11.22
C VAL A 101 -26.95 -1.53 11.55
N ASN A 102 -28.15 -1.67 12.07
CA ASN A 102 -29.08 -0.62 12.48
C ASN A 102 -29.69 0.24 11.34
N ASN A 103 -30.91 0.75 11.59
CA ASN A 103 -31.70 1.55 10.64
C ASN A 103 -31.12 2.92 10.29
N ASN A 104 -29.90 3.24 10.65
CA ASN A 104 -29.28 4.54 10.49
C ASN A 104 -28.18 4.51 9.45
N GLY A 105 -28.56 4.81 8.20
CA GLY A 105 -27.74 5.68 7.42
C GLY A 105 -26.60 5.08 6.60
N TRP A 106 -26.52 3.79 6.32
CA TRP A 106 -25.63 3.33 5.23
C TRP A 106 -26.02 4.04 3.94
N PRO A 107 -25.04 4.47 3.12
CA PRO A 107 -25.31 5.01 1.80
C PRO A 107 -26.17 4.02 1.00
N THR A 108 -27.17 4.54 0.32
CA THR A 108 -28.11 3.74 -0.49
C THR A 108 -27.34 2.86 -1.48
N GLY A 109 -27.67 1.57 -1.52
CA GLY A 109 -27.09 0.61 -2.46
C GLY A 109 -25.82 -0.11 -1.99
N LEU A 110 -25.47 0.00 -0.70
CA LEU A 110 -24.38 -0.80 -0.10
C LEU A 110 -24.90 -2.06 0.60
N GLU A 111 -26.17 -2.10 0.95
CA GLU A 111 -26.78 -3.24 1.64
C GLU A 111 -26.64 -4.49 0.80
N ASP A 112 -26.25 -5.59 1.42
CA ASP A 112 -26.05 -6.93 0.82
C ASP A 112 -24.95 -6.96 -0.29
N ARG A 113 -24.23 -5.87 -0.47
CA ARG A 113 -23.16 -5.81 -1.45
C ARG A 113 -21.98 -6.65 -0.99
N ILE A 114 -21.48 -7.52 -1.85
CA ILE A 114 -20.29 -8.30 -1.53
C ILE A 114 -19.03 -7.43 -1.51
N LEU A 115 -18.10 -7.76 -0.62
CA LEU A 115 -16.89 -6.97 -0.42
C LEU A 115 -15.97 -6.95 -1.64
N LEU A 116 -15.92 -8.01 -2.43
CA LEU A 116 -15.20 -8.01 -3.70
C LEU A 116 -15.69 -6.88 -4.63
N ASN A 117 -17.00 -6.75 -4.77
CA ASN A 117 -17.61 -5.70 -5.60
C ASN A 117 -17.36 -4.31 -5.01
N LEU A 118 -17.38 -4.16 -3.67
CA LEU A 118 -17.05 -2.90 -2.98
C LEU A 118 -15.65 -2.40 -3.34
N PHE A 119 -14.68 -3.31 -3.40
CA PHE A 119 -13.29 -2.99 -3.73
C PHE A 119 -12.97 -3.04 -5.23
N ASN A 120 -13.99 -3.14 -6.09
CA ASN A 120 -13.88 -3.21 -7.55
C ASN A 120 -13.14 -4.45 -8.08
N PHE A 121 -13.23 -5.56 -7.39
CA PHE A 121 -12.70 -6.86 -7.80
C PHE A 121 -13.74 -7.81 -8.39
N ASP A 122 -14.96 -7.34 -8.62
CA ASP A 122 -16.08 -8.09 -9.17
C ASP A 122 -16.91 -7.12 -10.03
N ARG A 123 -16.43 -6.86 -11.22
CA ARG A 123 -17.00 -5.96 -12.23
C ARG A 123 -17.21 -6.63 -13.57
N LEU A 124 -16.64 -7.82 -13.71
CA LEU A 124 -16.66 -8.60 -14.93
C LEU A 124 -17.48 -9.87 -14.72
N ASN A 125 -17.87 -10.50 -15.79
CA ASN A 125 -18.40 -11.84 -15.79
C ASN A 125 -17.30 -12.88 -16.07
N LYS A 126 -17.64 -14.16 -16.04
CA LYS A 126 -16.70 -15.27 -16.33
C LYS A 126 -16.03 -15.21 -17.70
N TYR A 127 -16.48 -14.35 -18.61
CA TYR A 127 -15.91 -14.14 -19.93
C TYR A 127 -15.07 -12.86 -19.99
N ASN A 128 -14.86 -12.19 -18.88
CA ASN A 128 -14.21 -10.88 -18.74
C ASN A 128 -14.96 -9.72 -19.45
N ASP A 129 -16.27 -9.87 -19.64
CA ASP A 129 -17.10 -8.76 -20.10
C ASP A 129 -17.63 -7.95 -18.90
N PRO A 130 -17.79 -6.62 -19.03
CA PRO A 130 -18.35 -5.79 -17.98
C PRO A 130 -19.77 -6.25 -17.58
N GLN A 131 -19.96 -6.50 -16.28
CA GLN A 131 -21.23 -6.90 -15.71
C GLN A 131 -21.59 -5.99 -14.52
N PRO A 132 -22.68 -5.20 -14.61
CA PRO A 132 -23.16 -4.43 -13.46
C PRO A 132 -23.48 -5.37 -12.29
N GLY A 133 -22.87 -5.10 -11.13
CA GLY A 133 -23.02 -5.94 -9.94
C GLY A 133 -22.06 -7.12 -9.82
N GLY A 134 -21.33 -7.42 -10.90
CA GLY A 134 -20.39 -8.55 -10.92
C GLY A 134 -21.06 -9.92 -11.04
N ASP A 135 -20.30 -10.98 -10.91
CA ASP A 135 -20.75 -12.38 -10.92
C ASP A 135 -20.46 -13.12 -9.60
N GLY A 136 -19.91 -12.38 -8.62
CA GLY A 136 -19.59 -12.91 -7.29
C GLY A 136 -18.19 -13.49 -7.16
N PHE A 137 -17.38 -13.43 -8.22
CA PHE A 137 -16.02 -13.94 -8.25
C PHE A 137 -15.00 -12.81 -8.41
N PHE A 138 -13.79 -13.11 -8.01
CA PHE A 138 -12.66 -12.19 -8.17
C PHE A 138 -12.29 -12.06 -9.66
N ASP A 139 -12.23 -10.83 -10.15
CA ASP A 139 -11.78 -10.50 -11.50
C ASP A 139 -10.26 -10.70 -11.61
N PHE A 140 -9.84 -11.85 -12.13
CA PHE A 140 -8.44 -12.15 -12.35
C PHE A 140 -7.97 -11.51 -13.66
N VAL A 141 -7.44 -10.29 -13.56
CA VAL A 141 -6.95 -9.54 -14.74
C VAL A 141 -5.47 -9.25 -14.57
N PRO A 142 -4.57 -9.99 -15.27
CA PRO A 142 -3.12 -9.79 -15.18
C PRO A 142 -2.71 -8.34 -15.45
N GLY A 143 -1.83 -7.80 -14.58
CA GLY A 143 -1.34 -6.44 -14.68
C GLY A 143 -2.30 -5.35 -14.19
N ILE A 144 -3.55 -5.69 -13.83
CA ILE A 144 -4.56 -4.76 -13.30
C ILE A 144 -4.96 -5.12 -11.88
N THR A 145 -5.52 -6.30 -11.66
CA THR A 145 -5.92 -6.78 -10.33
C THR A 145 -4.91 -7.74 -9.73
N VAL A 146 -4.09 -8.37 -10.55
CA VAL A 146 -3.12 -9.38 -10.11
C VAL A 146 -1.80 -9.27 -10.86
N ASP A 147 -0.70 -9.47 -10.12
CA ASP A 147 0.61 -9.81 -10.66
C ASP A 147 0.78 -11.32 -10.47
N GLU A 148 0.53 -12.07 -11.52
CA GLU A 148 0.59 -13.53 -11.49
C GLU A 148 2.00 -14.07 -11.24
N GLN A 149 3.02 -13.39 -11.77
CA GLN A 149 4.41 -13.82 -11.66
C GLN A 149 4.90 -13.73 -10.22
N TYR A 150 4.58 -12.65 -9.52
CA TYR A 150 5.07 -12.37 -8.16
C TYR A 150 4.01 -12.61 -7.07
N GLY A 151 2.83 -13.06 -7.43
CA GLY A 151 1.75 -13.35 -6.49
C GLY A 151 1.30 -12.14 -5.69
N LYS A 152 0.92 -11.07 -6.38
CA LYS A 152 0.45 -9.84 -5.74
C LYS A 152 -0.95 -9.48 -6.22
N ILE A 153 -1.73 -8.90 -5.33
CA ILE A 153 -3.04 -8.32 -5.64
C ILE A 153 -2.90 -6.80 -5.61
N PHE A 154 -3.49 -6.16 -6.60
CA PHE A 154 -3.51 -4.71 -6.76
C PHE A 154 -4.92 -4.18 -6.53
N PHE A 155 -5.11 -3.44 -5.45
CA PHE A 155 -6.34 -2.68 -5.26
C PHE A 155 -6.33 -1.44 -6.15
N THR A 156 -7.46 -1.12 -6.74
CA THR A 156 -7.60 0.04 -7.64
C THR A 156 -7.58 1.38 -6.91
N LYS A 157 -7.65 1.36 -5.59
CA LYS A 157 -7.59 2.55 -4.72
C LYS A 157 -6.31 2.54 -3.91
N VAL A 158 -5.72 3.72 -3.70
CA VAL A 158 -4.42 3.87 -3.02
C VAL A 158 -4.48 3.40 -1.57
N GLU A 159 -5.58 3.71 -0.87
CA GLU A 159 -5.83 3.30 0.51
C GLU A 159 -7.18 2.59 0.61
N PRO A 160 -7.25 1.31 0.16
CA PRO A 160 -8.53 0.60 0.07
C PRO A 160 -9.19 0.40 1.43
N PHE A 161 -8.41 0.13 2.48
CA PHE A 161 -8.89 -0.08 3.84
C PHE A 161 -8.80 1.17 4.74
N GLY A 162 -8.43 2.30 4.17
CA GLY A 162 -8.37 3.61 4.82
C GLY A 162 -9.47 4.54 4.33
N GLU A 163 -9.06 5.64 3.72
CA GLU A 163 -9.95 6.71 3.27
C GLU A 163 -11.04 6.22 2.30
N TYR A 164 -10.70 5.32 1.38
CA TYR A 164 -11.68 4.80 0.42
C TYR A 164 -12.84 4.08 1.12
N LEU A 165 -12.52 3.14 2.02
CA LEU A 165 -13.55 2.39 2.75
C LEU A 165 -14.37 3.31 3.65
N TYR A 166 -13.70 4.18 4.40
CA TYR A 166 -14.34 5.18 5.25
C TYR A 166 -15.37 6.03 4.50
N ASN A 167 -14.97 6.63 3.38
CA ASN A 167 -15.85 7.48 2.57
C ASN A 167 -16.99 6.66 1.92
N THR A 168 -16.70 5.43 1.48
CA THR A 168 -17.70 4.55 0.86
C THR A 168 -18.78 4.14 1.86
N LEU A 169 -18.43 3.97 3.13
CA LEU A 169 -19.36 3.63 4.20
C LEU A 169 -20.07 4.85 4.82
N GLY A 170 -19.90 6.06 4.29
CA GLY A 170 -20.62 7.26 4.71
C GLY A 170 -19.85 8.22 5.60
N GLY A 171 -18.52 8.04 5.73
CA GLY A 171 -17.64 9.05 6.29
C GLY A 171 -17.94 9.46 7.73
N GLY A 172 -17.92 8.55 8.68
CA GLY A 172 -18.08 8.87 10.11
C GLY A 172 -19.51 9.07 10.61
N ALA A 173 -20.49 9.19 9.73
CA ALA A 173 -21.90 9.25 10.15
C ALA A 173 -22.43 7.90 10.72
N ASN A 174 -21.65 6.84 10.56
CA ASN A 174 -22.04 5.47 10.87
C ASN A 174 -21.05 4.73 11.80
N TYR A 175 -20.10 5.46 12.38
CA TYR A 175 -19.03 4.91 13.25
C TYR A 175 -19.12 5.41 14.69
N ASP A 176 -20.32 5.42 15.28
CA ASP A 176 -20.51 5.59 16.72
C ASP A 176 -20.93 4.28 17.37
#